data_8445dc17631758aba1b7adafc085b9bb
#
_entry.id   8445dc17631758aba1b7adafc085b9bb
#
_cell.length_a   1.000
_cell.length_b   1.000
_cell.length_c   1.000
_cell.angle_alpha   90.00
_cell.angle_beta   90.00
_cell.angle_gamma   90.00
#
_symmetry.space_group_name_H-M   'P 1'
#
loop_
_entity.id
_entity.type
_entity.pdbx_description
1 polymer ?
#
loop_
_entity_poly.entity_id
_entity_poly.type
_entity_poly.pdbx_seq_one_letter_code
_entity_poly.pdbx_strand_id
1 'polypeptide(L)'
;MLICTARLSRKKAALAVILAGLLLCGLILFLGRPVKEPPQPELLATNDLRIAYLASYGWEVGEEPVETLQFLLPDPLEEPYLSYNVLQRAQGFDLSQSCGKQVCRYTYAVTNYPGRSDGVQVNLYLCENLPVAGDVCCPGAGGFRNPLMRPETAASSA
;
A
#
# COMPACT_ATOMS: atom_id res chain seq x y z
N MET A 1 -26.82 41.32 42.98
CA MET A 1 -26.62 41.21 41.55
C MET A 1 -25.66 42.34 41.12
N LEU A 2 -24.35 42.02 41.05
CA LEU A 2 -23.30 43.02 40.76
C LEU A 2 -23.04 42.96 39.26
N ILE A 3 -23.47 44.00 38.53
CA ILE A 3 -23.18 44.16 37.10
C ILE A 3 -21.89 44.98 37.02
N CYS A 4 -20.77 44.32 36.81
CA CYS A 4 -19.50 45.02 36.47
C CYS A 4 -19.50 45.37 34.99
N THR A 5 -19.85 46.61 34.66
CA THR A 5 -19.65 47.16 33.32
C THR A 5 -18.21 47.67 33.20
N ALA A 6 -17.32 46.84 32.67
CA ALA A 6 -15.97 47.29 32.31
C ALA A 6 -16.01 48.10 31.00
N ARG A 7 -15.75 49.42 31.09
CA ARG A 7 -15.56 50.30 29.91
C ARG A 7 -14.21 49.91 29.25
N LEU A 8 -14.25 49.04 28.26
CA LEU A 8 -13.09 48.81 27.40
C LEU A 8 -12.82 50.03 26.53
N SER A 9 -11.60 50.56 26.55
CA SER A 9 -11.20 51.63 25.61
C SER A 9 -11.27 51.08 24.19
N ARG A 10 -11.69 51.94 23.22
CA ARG A 10 -11.83 51.54 21.79
C ARG A 10 -10.60 50.83 21.22
N LYS A 11 -9.40 51.20 21.67
CA LYS A 11 -8.12 50.57 21.28
C LYS A 11 -7.99 49.12 21.83
N LYS A 12 -8.43 48.88 23.07
CA LYS A 12 -8.40 47.51 23.68
C LYS A 12 -9.47 46.60 23.05
N ALA A 13 -10.64 47.16 22.69
CA ALA A 13 -11.66 46.40 21.99
C ALA A 13 -11.21 45.99 20.57
N ALA A 14 -10.58 46.92 19.83
CA ALA A 14 -10.01 46.58 18.51
C ALA A 14 -8.91 45.50 18.58
N LEU A 15 -8.03 45.57 19.59
CA LEU A 15 -6.99 44.56 19.79
C LEU A 15 -7.57 43.17 20.11
N ALA A 16 -8.62 43.13 20.93
CA ALA A 16 -9.30 41.86 21.27
C ALA A 16 -9.98 41.23 20.05
N VAL A 17 -10.58 42.01 19.16
CA VAL A 17 -11.18 41.51 17.91
C VAL A 17 -10.11 40.98 16.95
N ILE A 18 -8.98 41.65 16.82
CA ILE A 18 -7.86 41.19 15.97
C ILE A 18 -7.27 39.87 16.52
N LEU A 19 -7.07 39.77 17.84
CA LEU A 19 -6.57 38.54 18.49
C LEU A 19 -7.55 37.37 18.31
N ALA A 20 -8.85 37.59 18.48
CA ALA A 20 -9.87 36.60 18.27
C ALA A 20 -9.93 36.14 16.81
N GLY A 21 -9.78 37.05 15.84
CA GLY A 21 -9.71 36.73 14.42
C GLY A 21 -8.47 35.88 14.06
N LEU A 22 -7.31 36.19 14.62
CA LEU A 22 -6.08 35.42 14.41
C LEU A 22 -6.17 34.01 15.03
N LEU A 23 -6.79 33.92 16.22
CA LEU A 23 -7.05 32.61 16.87
C LEU A 23 -8.01 31.75 16.04
N LEU A 24 -9.07 32.34 15.51
CA LEU A 24 -10.04 31.64 14.67
C LEU A 24 -9.40 31.20 13.35
N CYS A 25 -8.60 32.05 12.72
CA CYS A 25 -7.86 31.72 11.50
C CYS A 25 -6.84 30.61 11.74
N GLY A 26 -6.11 30.66 12.84
CA GLY A 26 -5.18 29.60 13.28
C GLY A 26 -5.90 28.27 13.54
N LEU A 27 -7.09 28.31 14.15
CA LEU A 27 -7.91 27.13 14.40
C LEU A 27 -8.43 26.52 13.09
N ILE A 28 -8.87 27.34 12.14
CA ILE A 28 -9.33 26.88 10.82
C ILE A 28 -8.16 26.26 10.04
N LEU A 29 -6.97 26.85 10.07
CA LEU A 29 -5.78 26.29 9.43
C LEU A 29 -5.30 25.01 10.11
N PHE A 30 -5.50 24.86 11.41
CA PHE A 30 -5.14 23.66 12.15
C PHE A 30 -6.13 22.52 11.91
N LEU A 31 -7.44 22.80 11.90
CA LEU A 31 -8.51 21.82 11.63
C LEU A 31 -8.63 21.50 10.13
N GLY A 32 -8.24 22.44 9.25
CA GLY A 32 -8.25 22.26 7.80
C GLY A 32 -7.00 21.60 7.23
N ARG A 33 -6.12 21.02 8.08
CA ARG A 33 -5.07 20.15 7.56
C ARG A 33 -5.75 18.96 6.89
N PRO A 34 -5.48 18.72 5.58
CA PRO A 34 -6.02 17.55 4.94
C PRO A 34 -5.57 16.35 5.76
N VAL A 35 -6.53 15.65 6.37
CA VAL A 35 -6.30 14.29 6.89
C VAL A 35 -5.83 13.54 5.67
N LYS A 36 -4.56 13.11 5.67
CA LYS A 36 -4.02 12.25 4.62
C LYS A 36 -4.90 10.99 4.69
N GLU A 37 -5.90 10.92 3.80
CA GLU A 37 -6.69 9.70 3.64
C GLU A 37 -5.71 8.55 3.52
N PRO A 38 -5.91 7.44 4.24
CA PRO A 38 -5.13 6.24 4.01
C PRO A 38 -5.19 5.97 2.51
N PRO A 39 -4.05 5.65 1.86
CA PRO A 39 -4.04 5.42 0.42
C PRO A 39 -5.15 4.43 0.11
N GLN A 40 -6.17 4.88 -0.62
CA GLN A 40 -7.19 3.98 -1.13
C GLN A 40 -6.44 2.92 -1.94
N PRO A 41 -6.78 1.64 -1.81
CA PRO A 41 -6.14 0.61 -2.58
C PRO A 41 -6.28 0.98 -4.07
N GLU A 42 -5.17 1.31 -4.67
CA GLU A 42 -5.12 1.78 -6.05
C GLU A 42 -5.51 0.63 -6.97
N LEU A 43 -6.50 0.85 -7.82
CA LEU A 43 -6.97 -0.16 -8.77
C LEU A 43 -5.89 -0.40 -9.83
N LEU A 44 -5.30 -1.59 -9.84
CA LEU A 44 -4.22 -1.99 -10.75
C LEU A 44 -4.78 -2.51 -12.09
N ALA A 45 -5.66 -1.73 -12.72
CA ALA A 45 -6.40 -2.14 -13.91
C ALA A 45 -5.51 -2.24 -15.17
N THR A 46 -4.45 -1.43 -15.26
CA THR A 46 -3.55 -1.40 -16.41
C THR A 46 -2.21 -2.06 -16.11
N ASN A 47 -1.48 -2.45 -17.16
CA ASN A 47 -0.15 -3.02 -17.01
C ASN A 47 0.81 -2.03 -16.35
N ASP A 48 0.79 -0.76 -16.75
CA ASP A 48 1.66 0.29 -16.22
C ASP A 48 1.45 0.48 -14.71
N LEU A 49 0.20 0.43 -14.23
CA LEU A 49 -0.12 0.53 -12.80
C LEU A 49 0.41 -0.68 -12.02
N ARG A 50 0.36 -1.89 -12.60
CA ARG A 50 0.94 -3.08 -11.99
C ARG A 50 2.47 -3.00 -11.89
N ILE A 51 3.13 -2.54 -12.96
CA ILE A 51 4.58 -2.30 -12.97
C ILE A 51 4.97 -1.23 -11.95
N ALA A 52 4.25 -0.10 -11.91
CA ALA A 52 4.48 0.95 -10.94
C ALA A 52 4.28 0.47 -9.49
N TYR A 53 3.27 -0.37 -9.26
CA TYR A 53 3.03 -1.00 -7.96
C TYR A 53 4.20 -1.90 -7.54
N LEU A 54 4.70 -2.76 -8.43
CA LEU A 54 5.87 -3.61 -8.18
C LEU A 54 7.14 -2.78 -7.97
N ALA A 55 7.30 -1.69 -8.70
CA ALA A 55 8.41 -0.74 -8.53
C ALA A 55 8.37 -0.07 -7.14
N SER A 56 7.21 0.14 -6.55
CA SER A 56 7.08 0.68 -5.18
C SER A 56 7.65 -0.25 -4.11
N TYR A 57 7.75 -1.55 -4.40
CA TYR A 57 8.46 -2.56 -3.59
C TYR A 57 9.94 -2.69 -3.96
N GLY A 58 10.42 -1.89 -4.92
CA GLY A 58 11.82 -1.89 -5.39
C GLY A 58 12.13 -2.95 -6.45
N TRP A 59 11.10 -3.55 -7.08
CA TRP A 59 11.31 -4.54 -8.13
C TRP A 59 11.31 -3.88 -9.51
N GLU A 60 12.33 -4.18 -10.31
CA GLU A 60 12.35 -3.90 -11.73
C GLU A 60 11.91 -5.16 -12.47
N VAL A 61 10.92 -5.02 -13.34
CA VAL A 61 10.28 -6.14 -14.02
C VAL A 61 10.23 -5.92 -15.52
N GLY A 62 10.01 -7.00 -16.26
CA GLY A 62 9.78 -6.91 -17.70
C GLY A 62 8.56 -6.06 -18.04
N GLU A 63 8.54 -5.52 -19.26
CA GLU A 63 7.47 -4.64 -19.76
C GLU A 63 6.10 -5.32 -19.82
N GLU A 64 6.08 -6.65 -20.03
CA GLU A 64 4.87 -7.45 -20.10
C GLU A 64 4.93 -8.64 -19.14
N PRO A 65 3.79 -9.12 -18.62
CA PRO A 65 3.75 -10.33 -17.82
C PRO A 65 4.13 -11.55 -18.66
N VAL A 66 5.00 -12.40 -18.15
CA VAL A 66 5.39 -13.67 -18.79
C VAL A 66 4.27 -14.72 -18.70
N GLU A 67 3.38 -14.55 -17.73
CA GLU A 67 2.18 -15.38 -17.57
C GLU A 67 1.04 -14.56 -16.96
N THR A 68 -0.17 -14.84 -17.42
CA THR A 68 -1.41 -14.36 -16.79
C THR A 68 -2.33 -15.56 -16.59
N LEU A 69 -2.75 -15.79 -15.35
CA LEU A 69 -3.64 -16.88 -14.98
C LEU A 69 -4.85 -16.35 -14.21
N GLN A 70 -6.04 -16.70 -14.69
CA GLN A 70 -7.29 -16.38 -14.01
C GLN A 70 -7.92 -17.64 -13.45
N PHE A 71 -8.33 -17.60 -12.19
CA PHE A 71 -8.94 -18.74 -11.50
C PHE A 71 -9.91 -18.28 -10.42
N LEU A 72 -10.81 -19.18 -10.04
CA LEU A 72 -11.72 -19.00 -8.90
C LEU A 72 -10.99 -19.41 -7.63
N LEU A 73 -10.90 -18.51 -6.63
CA LEU A 73 -10.36 -18.84 -5.34
C LEU A 73 -11.36 -19.71 -4.55
N PRO A 74 -10.97 -20.89 -4.02
CA PRO A 74 -11.90 -21.74 -3.30
C PRO A 74 -12.48 -21.07 -2.04
N ASP A 75 -13.72 -21.42 -1.71
CA ASP A 75 -14.40 -21.00 -0.49
C ASP A 75 -14.97 -22.27 0.22
N PRO A 76 -14.45 -22.63 1.40
CA PRO A 76 -13.32 -22.03 2.12
C PRO A 76 -11.95 -22.23 1.42
N LEU A 77 -10.93 -21.49 1.90
CA LEU A 77 -9.55 -21.74 1.45
C LEU A 77 -9.12 -23.16 1.81
N GLU A 78 -8.57 -23.85 0.83
CA GLU A 78 -7.96 -25.17 0.97
C GLU A 78 -6.48 -25.14 0.59
N GLU A 79 -5.74 -26.22 0.87
CA GLU A 79 -4.35 -26.32 0.38
C GLU A 79 -4.32 -26.35 -1.16
N PRO A 80 -3.35 -25.68 -1.78
CA PRO A 80 -2.17 -25.03 -1.19
C PRO A 80 -2.38 -23.57 -0.73
N TYR A 81 -3.58 -23.01 -0.90
CA TYR A 81 -3.86 -21.59 -0.61
C TYR A 81 -3.83 -21.26 0.88
N LEU A 82 -4.15 -22.22 1.76
CA LEU A 82 -4.05 -22.04 3.21
C LEU A 82 -2.61 -21.72 3.62
N SER A 83 -1.66 -22.57 3.24
CA SER A 83 -0.24 -22.37 3.54
C SER A 83 0.30 -21.10 2.88
N TYR A 84 -0.14 -20.80 1.66
CA TYR A 84 0.25 -19.59 0.96
C TYR A 84 -0.28 -18.32 1.66
N ASN A 85 -1.51 -18.37 2.20
CA ASN A 85 -2.10 -17.23 2.91
C ASN A 85 -1.34 -16.87 4.20
N VAL A 86 -0.64 -17.81 4.83
CA VAL A 86 0.23 -17.52 5.98
C VAL A 86 1.33 -16.52 5.57
N LEU A 87 1.98 -16.74 4.43
CA LEU A 87 2.97 -15.82 3.87
C LEU A 87 2.34 -14.47 3.53
N GLN A 88 1.12 -14.47 3.02
CA GLN A 88 0.43 -13.26 2.61
C GLN A 88 0.02 -12.39 3.81
N ARG A 89 -0.49 -13.00 4.87
CA ARG A 89 -0.87 -12.30 6.10
C ARG A 89 0.31 -11.62 6.79
N ALA A 90 1.49 -12.21 6.70
CA ALA A 90 2.72 -11.58 7.20
C ALA A 90 3.09 -10.28 6.46
N GLN A 91 2.53 -10.07 5.27
CA GLN A 91 2.72 -8.87 4.43
C GLN A 91 1.55 -7.89 4.48
N GLY A 92 0.49 -8.21 5.24
CA GLY A 92 -0.72 -7.40 5.32
C GLY A 92 -1.79 -7.73 4.26
N PHE A 93 -1.58 -8.77 3.43
CA PHE A 93 -2.62 -9.32 2.56
C PHE A 93 -3.42 -10.40 3.28
N ASP A 94 -4.63 -10.68 2.81
CA ASP A 94 -5.42 -11.80 3.30
C ASP A 94 -6.32 -12.36 2.20
N LEU A 95 -5.91 -13.48 1.63
CA LEU A 95 -6.66 -14.18 0.57
C LEU A 95 -8.04 -14.64 1.02
N SER A 96 -8.26 -14.86 2.32
CA SER A 96 -9.55 -15.32 2.81
C SER A 96 -10.68 -14.32 2.53
N GLN A 97 -10.36 -13.03 2.37
CA GLN A 97 -11.32 -11.99 2.01
C GLN A 97 -11.77 -12.05 0.54
N SER A 98 -11.09 -12.85 -0.26
CA SER A 98 -11.36 -13.02 -1.69
C SER A 98 -11.85 -14.43 -2.03
N CYS A 99 -12.20 -15.27 -1.03
CA CYS A 99 -12.79 -16.58 -1.25
C CYS A 99 -14.05 -16.50 -2.12
N GLY A 100 -14.23 -17.47 -2.99
CA GLY A 100 -15.36 -17.51 -3.93
C GLY A 100 -15.31 -16.47 -5.05
N LYS A 101 -14.27 -15.63 -5.12
CA LYS A 101 -14.12 -14.62 -6.16
C LYS A 101 -13.09 -15.05 -7.23
N GLN A 102 -13.20 -14.42 -8.40
CA GLN A 102 -12.20 -14.54 -9.45
C GLN A 102 -10.94 -13.75 -9.07
N VAL A 103 -9.80 -14.43 -9.13
CA VAL A 103 -8.47 -13.84 -8.91
C VAL A 103 -7.67 -13.98 -10.19
N CYS A 104 -6.97 -12.92 -10.56
CA CYS A 104 -6.05 -12.90 -11.67
C CYS A 104 -4.61 -12.81 -11.16
N ARG A 105 -3.76 -13.77 -11.51
CA ARG A 105 -2.32 -13.73 -11.23
C ARG A 105 -1.58 -13.21 -12.45
N TYR A 106 -0.78 -12.19 -12.24
CA TYR A 106 0.19 -11.68 -13.21
C TYR A 106 1.59 -12.04 -12.75
N THR A 107 2.35 -12.73 -13.60
CA THR A 107 3.73 -13.13 -13.32
C THR A 107 4.66 -12.33 -14.23
N TYR A 108 5.62 -11.62 -13.63
CA TYR A 108 6.63 -10.86 -14.36
C TYR A 108 8.02 -11.43 -14.10
N ALA A 109 8.91 -11.35 -15.08
CA ALA A 109 10.33 -11.59 -14.87
C ALA A 109 10.95 -10.44 -14.08
N VAL A 110 11.72 -10.75 -13.04
CA VAL A 110 12.44 -9.77 -12.23
C VAL A 110 13.85 -9.62 -12.77
N THR A 111 14.31 -8.39 -12.99
CA THR A 111 15.62 -8.09 -13.57
C THR A 111 16.67 -7.64 -12.56
N ASN A 112 16.25 -7.22 -11.37
CA ASN A 112 17.12 -6.63 -10.34
C ASN A 112 17.19 -7.43 -9.04
N TYR A 113 16.98 -8.76 -9.10
CA TYR A 113 17.08 -9.59 -7.88
C TYR A 113 18.56 -9.70 -7.43
N PRO A 114 18.86 -9.45 -6.12
CA PRO A 114 20.24 -9.51 -5.63
C PRO A 114 20.86 -10.90 -5.79
N GLY A 115 22.01 -10.97 -6.45
CA GLY A 115 22.79 -12.21 -6.64
C GLY A 115 22.23 -13.20 -7.66
N ARG A 116 21.20 -12.83 -8.43
CA ARG A 116 20.67 -13.61 -9.56
C ARG A 116 20.28 -12.71 -10.71
N SER A 117 20.70 -13.08 -11.90
CA SER A 117 20.42 -12.35 -13.15
C SER A 117 19.19 -12.87 -13.89
N ASP A 118 18.76 -14.10 -13.59
CA ASP A 118 17.69 -14.78 -14.33
C ASP A 118 16.87 -15.75 -13.45
N GLY A 119 15.76 -16.23 -14.00
CA GLY A 119 14.90 -17.23 -13.39
C GLY A 119 14.06 -16.74 -12.19
N VAL A 120 14.20 -15.46 -11.81
CA VAL A 120 13.39 -14.89 -10.73
C VAL A 120 12.14 -14.26 -11.30
N GLN A 121 11.02 -14.51 -10.66
CA GLN A 121 9.71 -14.02 -11.04
C GLN A 121 9.03 -13.38 -9.84
N VAL A 122 8.21 -12.38 -10.12
CA VAL A 122 7.26 -11.82 -9.15
C VAL A 122 5.85 -12.15 -9.58
N ASN A 123 5.05 -12.67 -8.65
CA ASN A 123 3.64 -12.94 -8.82
C ASN A 123 2.83 -11.84 -8.12
N LEU A 124 1.89 -11.25 -8.81
CA LEU A 124 0.93 -10.29 -8.29
C LEU A 124 -0.48 -10.84 -8.51
N TYR A 125 -1.22 -10.98 -7.43
CA TYR A 125 -2.60 -11.51 -7.46
C TYR A 125 -3.58 -10.36 -7.25
N LEU A 126 -4.52 -10.23 -8.16
CA LEU A 126 -5.54 -9.19 -8.12
C LEU A 126 -6.93 -9.80 -8.04
N CYS A 127 -7.77 -9.26 -7.17
CA CYS A 127 -9.20 -9.49 -7.14
C CYS A 127 -9.89 -8.15 -7.41
N GLU A 128 -10.73 -8.05 -8.43
CA GLU A 128 -11.39 -6.78 -8.81
C GLU A 128 -10.39 -5.62 -9.01
N ASN A 129 -9.22 -5.93 -9.57
CA ASN A 129 -8.07 -5.05 -9.76
C ASN A 129 -7.39 -4.56 -8.47
N LEU A 130 -7.75 -5.08 -7.31
CA LEU A 130 -7.11 -4.79 -6.03
C LEU A 130 -6.06 -5.86 -5.72
N PRO A 131 -4.86 -5.49 -5.23
CA PRO A 131 -3.84 -6.45 -4.84
C PRO A 131 -4.29 -7.23 -3.59
N VAL A 132 -4.34 -8.55 -3.71
CA VAL A 132 -4.78 -9.46 -2.63
C VAL A 132 -3.68 -10.43 -2.19
N ALA A 133 -2.63 -10.58 -2.99
CA ALA A 133 -1.44 -11.35 -2.66
C ALA A 133 -0.28 -10.99 -3.59
N GLY A 134 0.94 -11.31 -3.14
CA GLY A 134 2.13 -11.21 -3.97
C GLY A 134 3.30 -11.96 -3.36
N ASP A 135 4.19 -12.42 -4.23
CA ASP A 135 5.43 -13.11 -3.84
C ASP A 135 6.50 -12.94 -4.92
N VAL A 136 7.74 -13.11 -4.50
CA VAL A 136 8.88 -13.26 -5.41
C VAL A 136 9.40 -14.67 -5.30
N CYS A 137 9.54 -15.36 -6.42
CA CYS A 137 9.97 -16.75 -6.44
C CYS A 137 10.98 -17.03 -7.56
N CYS A 138 11.74 -18.09 -7.36
CA CYS A 138 12.50 -18.73 -8.41
C CYS A 138 12.00 -20.17 -8.51
N PRO A 139 11.28 -20.54 -9.57
CA PRO A 139 10.80 -21.91 -9.74
C PRO A 139 11.96 -22.87 -10.04
N GLY A 140 11.77 -24.15 -9.70
CA GLY A 140 12.73 -25.22 -9.99
C GLY A 140 13.49 -25.75 -8.79
N ALA A 141 14.43 -26.68 -9.04
CA ALA A 141 15.25 -27.30 -8.00
C ALA A 141 16.16 -26.25 -7.32
N GLY A 142 16.09 -26.18 -5.99
CA GLY A 142 16.80 -25.13 -5.23
C GLY A 142 16.16 -23.74 -5.35
N GLY A 143 14.91 -23.68 -5.79
CA GLY A 143 14.12 -22.47 -5.85
C GLY A 143 13.71 -21.94 -4.49
N PHE A 144 13.11 -20.78 -4.47
CA PHE A 144 12.60 -20.12 -3.26
C PHE A 144 11.27 -19.42 -3.53
N ARG A 145 10.57 -19.07 -2.45
CA ARG A 145 9.43 -18.15 -2.44
C ARG A 145 9.57 -17.23 -1.25
N ASN A 146 9.61 -15.95 -1.52
CA ASN A 146 9.78 -14.88 -0.54
C ASN A 146 8.58 -13.91 -0.60
N PRO A 147 8.35 -13.12 0.46
CA PRO A 147 7.43 -12.01 0.43
C PRO A 147 7.69 -11.06 -0.75
N LEU A 148 6.65 -10.31 -1.15
CA LEU A 148 6.75 -9.26 -2.16
C LEU A 148 7.69 -8.13 -1.70
N MET A 149 7.71 -7.85 -0.39
CA MET A 149 8.61 -6.86 0.19
C MET A 149 10.07 -7.29 -0.02
N ARG A 150 10.86 -6.40 -0.62
CA ARG A 150 12.27 -6.65 -0.84
C ARG A 150 12.99 -6.78 0.51
N PRO A 151 13.77 -7.85 0.73
CA PRO A 151 14.59 -7.92 1.94
C PRO A 151 15.53 -6.71 1.94
N GLU A 152 15.54 -5.96 3.05
CA GLU A 152 16.56 -4.93 3.23
C GLU A 152 17.92 -5.61 3.08
N THR A 153 18.63 -5.29 2.03
CA THR A 153 20.05 -5.62 1.93
C THR A 153 20.67 -4.92 3.12
N ALA A 154 21.15 -5.69 4.09
CA ALA A 154 21.95 -5.15 5.18
C ALA A 154 22.95 -4.20 4.53
N ALA A 155 22.81 -2.90 4.83
CA ALA A 155 23.70 -1.89 4.31
C ALA A 155 25.13 -2.37 4.62
N SER A 156 25.89 -2.62 3.57
CA SER A 156 27.27 -2.98 3.64
C SER A 156 27.97 -1.93 4.52
N SER A 157 28.22 -2.31 5.77
CA SER A 157 29.14 -1.57 6.62
C SER A 157 30.54 -1.74 6.00
N ALA A 158 30.93 -0.74 5.23
CA ALA A 158 32.35 -0.51 4.89
C ALA A 158 32.93 0.48 5.87
#